data_d313c5bafba1be99c4cd73eb20078a03
#
_entry.id   d313c5bafba1be99c4cd73eb20078a03
#
_cell.length_a   1.000
_cell.length_b   1.000
_cell.length_c   1.000
_cell.angle_alpha   90.00
_cell.angle_beta   90.00
_cell.angle_gamma   90.00
#
_symmetry.space_group_name_H-M   'P 1'
#
loop_
_entity.id
_entity.type
_entity.pdbx_description
1 polymer ?
#
loop_
_entity_poly.entity_id
_entity_poly.type
_entity_poly.pdbx_seq_one_letter_code
_entity_poly.pdbx_strand_id
1 'polypeptide(L)'
;YMTREANVQTFYYSNMSPQIASFNGGIWNQMEEKVRSWAKSLSANDTVYVVKGGKIDGTIADGTLIEYTGNQVAVPQNYFMAVLSLKGGASPQYKAIAFYINQKTYSSSSINNYVISIDELEQKTGLDFFHNLPDNIENEVEQSYNKSDWGL
;
A
#
# COMPACT_ATOMS: atom_id res chain seq x y z
N TYR A 1 -0.91 7.14 19.94
CA TYR A 1 -2.19 6.56 20.38
C TYR A 1 -3.31 7.16 19.55
N MET A 2 -4.19 6.31 19.00
CA MET A 2 -5.38 6.72 18.26
C MET A 2 -6.42 7.29 19.24
N THR A 3 -7.06 8.43 18.92
CA THR A 3 -8.19 8.91 19.73
C THR A 3 -9.36 7.94 19.64
N ARG A 4 -10.33 8.05 20.56
CA ARG A 4 -11.54 7.23 20.52
C ARG A 4 -12.33 7.48 19.23
N GLU A 5 -12.42 8.73 18.78
CA GLU A 5 -13.12 9.10 17.55
C GLU A 5 -12.43 8.50 16.34
N ALA A 6 -11.10 8.62 16.23
CA ALA A 6 -10.35 8.01 15.12
C ALA A 6 -10.50 6.47 15.12
N ASN A 7 -10.55 5.85 16.30
CA ASN A 7 -10.81 4.41 16.40
C ASN A 7 -12.21 4.04 15.89
N VAL A 8 -13.25 4.80 16.27
CA VAL A 8 -14.62 4.57 15.79
C VAL A 8 -14.72 4.69 14.26
N GLN A 9 -14.01 5.67 13.67
CA GLN A 9 -14.01 5.85 12.22
C GLN A 9 -13.45 4.66 11.45
N THR A 10 -12.56 3.86 12.05
CA THR A 10 -12.03 2.64 11.41
C THR A 10 -13.11 1.57 11.18
N PHE A 11 -14.23 1.63 11.89
CA PHE A 11 -15.36 0.70 11.74
C PHE A 11 -16.42 1.16 10.74
N TYR A 12 -16.25 2.31 10.08
CA TYR A 12 -17.17 2.71 9.02
C TYR A 12 -17.07 1.74 7.84
N TYR A 13 -18.21 1.33 7.29
CA TYR A 13 -18.28 0.40 6.16
C TYR A 13 -17.50 0.89 4.94
N SER A 14 -17.39 2.20 4.74
CA SER A 14 -16.55 2.81 3.70
C SER A 14 -15.05 2.48 3.85
N ASN A 15 -14.62 2.12 5.06
CA ASN A 15 -13.22 1.79 5.38
C ASN A 15 -13.00 0.26 5.45
N MET A 16 -14.02 -0.53 5.13
CA MET A 16 -13.96 -1.98 5.15
C MET A 16 -13.93 -2.53 3.73
N SER A 17 -13.03 -3.47 3.50
CA SER A 17 -12.93 -4.20 2.24
C SER A 17 -12.85 -5.70 2.53
N PRO A 18 -13.60 -6.55 1.80
CA PRO A 18 -13.56 -7.98 2.01
C PRO A 18 -12.17 -8.56 1.76
N GLN A 19 -11.60 -9.20 2.76
CA GLN A 19 -10.31 -9.87 2.65
C GLN A 19 -10.41 -11.33 3.11
N ILE A 20 -9.70 -12.23 2.42
CA ILE A 20 -9.51 -13.61 2.86
C ILE A 20 -8.73 -13.59 4.19
N ALA A 21 -9.22 -14.29 5.21
CA ALA A 21 -8.62 -14.27 6.55
C ALA A 21 -7.13 -14.66 6.55
N SER A 22 -6.74 -15.66 5.76
CA SER A 22 -5.34 -16.09 5.61
C SER A 22 -4.47 -15.08 4.86
N PHE A 23 -5.04 -14.27 3.98
CA PHE A 23 -4.35 -13.15 3.33
C PHE A 23 -4.17 -11.99 4.33
N ASN A 24 -5.25 -11.56 4.96
CA ASN A 24 -5.24 -10.44 5.90
C ASN A 24 -4.32 -10.68 7.10
N GLY A 25 -4.47 -11.83 7.77
CA GLY A 25 -3.62 -12.21 8.91
C GLY A 25 -2.24 -12.76 8.52
N GLY A 26 -2.00 -12.97 7.23
CA GLY A 26 -0.76 -13.51 6.67
C GLY A 26 0.13 -12.42 6.07
N ILE A 27 0.31 -12.48 4.74
CA ILE A 27 1.25 -11.63 4.03
C ILE A 27 0.89 -10.13 4.08
N TRP A 28 -0.41 -9.81 4.09
CA TRP A 28 -0.85 -8.42 4.22
C TRP A 28 -0.46 -7.83 5.58
N ASN A 29 -0.65 -8.58 6.66
CA ASN A 29 -0.19 -8.17 7.99
C ASN A 29 1.33 -7.99 8.05
N GLN A 30 2.13 -8.83 7.34
CA GLN A 30 3.58 -8.64 7.27
C GLN A 30 3.95 -7.29 6.63
N MET A 31 3.25 -6.86 5.57
CA MET A 31 3.44 -5.55 4.96
C MET A 31 3.09 -4.42 5.94
N GLU A 32 1.97 -4.53 6.65
CA GLU A 32 1.57 -3.56 7.66
C GLU A 32 2.55 -3.47 8.82
N GLU A 33 3.07 -4.60 9.31
CA GLU A 33 4.11 -4.63 10.35
C GLU A 33 5.41 -3.97 9.87
N LYS A 34 5.77 -4.16 8.60
CA LYS A 34 6.95 -3.51 8.02
C LYS A 34 6.77 -1.99 8.01
N VAL A 35 5.62 -1.48 7.57
CA VAL A 35 5.30 -0.05 7.62
C VAL A 35 5.32 0.49 9.05
N ARG A 36 4.75 -0.24 10.01
CA ARG A 36 4.82 0.14 11.45
C ARG A 36 6.28 0.20 11.95
N SER A 37 7.13 -0.71 11.47
CA SER A 37 8.55 -0.69 11.80
C SER A 37 9.24 0.57 11.26
N TRP A 38 8.96 0.95 10.00
CA TRP A 38 9.48 2.19 9.43
C TRP A 38 8.99 3.41 10.20
N ALA A 39 7.71 3.48 10.51
CA ALA A 39 7.13 4.58 11.27
C ALA A 39 7.74 4.74 12.67
N LYS A 40 8.09 3.62 13.33
CA LYS A 40 8.75 3.63 14.65
C LYS A 40 10.20 4.10 14.60
N SER A 41 10.86 4.00 13.45
CA SER A 41 12.26 4.41 13.27
C SER A 41 12.44 5.87 12.86
N LEU A 42 11.33 6.62 12.69
CA LEU A 42 11.37 8.02 12.27
C LEU A 42 11.94 8.93 13.34
N SER A 43 12.72 9.92 12.90
CA SER A 43 13.13 11.07 13.73
C SER A 43 12.02 12.14 13.75
N ALA A 44 12.15 13.14 14.60
CA ALA A 44 11.10 14.15 14.84
C ALA A 44 10.65 14.94 13.59
N ASN A 45 11.54 15.05 12.60
CA ASN A 45 11.26 15.79 11.36
C ASN A 45 10.95 14.87 10.15
N ASP A 46 10.92 13.56 10.39
CA ASP A 46 10.68 12.59 9.33
C ASP A 46 9.20 12.23 9.26
N THR A 47 8.74 11.86 8.08
CA THR A 47 7.33 11.44 7.87
C THR A 47 7.28 10.24 6.93
N VAL A 48 6.38 9.32 7.20
CA VAL A 48 5.99 8.28 6.25
C VAL A 48 4.52 8.44 5.90
N TYR A 49 4.25 8.61 4.62
CA TYR A 49 2.90 8.61 4.06
C TYR A 49 2.60 7.23 3.51
N VAL A 50 1.40 6.74 3.78
CA VAL A 50 0.96 5.40 3.34
C VAL A 50 -0.43 5.52 2.72
N VAL A 51 -0.53 5.11 1.46
CA VAL A 51 -1.81 4.92 0.76
C VAL A 51 -2.00 3.44 0.54
N LYS A 52 -3.14 2.89 0.92
CA LYS A 52 -3.45 1.48 0.69
C LYS A 52 -4.89 1.31 0.22
N GLY A 53 -5.11 0.33 -0.64
CA GLY A 53 -6.44 0.05 -1.18
C GLY A 53 -6.53 -1.31 -1.84
N GLY A 54 -7.76 -1.63 -2.23
CA GLY A 54 -8.07 -2.81 -3.03
C GLY A 54 -8.45 -2.38 -4.44
N LYS A 55 -7.96 -3.11 -5.45
CA LYS A 55 -8.34 -2.90 -6.84
C LYS A 55 -9.57 -3.74 -7.17
N ILE A 56 -10.62 -3.08 -7.62
CA ILE A 56 -11.86 -3.65 -8.10
C ILE A 56 -12.03 -3.19 -9.55
N ASP A 57 -11.75 -4.04 -10.50
CA ASP A 57 -12.04 -3.79 -11.91
C ASP A 57 -12.97 -4.88 -12.46
N GLY A 58 -13.81 -4.50 -13.40
CA GLY A 58 -14.87 -5.35 -13.96
C GLY A 58 -14.36 -6.60 -14.68
N THR A 59 -13.05 -6.65 -14.95
CA THR A 59 -12.39 -7.80 -15.57
C THR A 59 -10.97 -7.91 -15.01
N ILE A 60 -10.66 -9.05 -14.42
CA ILE A 60 -9.28 -9.37 -14.08
C ILE A 60 -8.54 -9.70 -15.38
N ALA A 61 -7.23 -9.45 -15.40
CA ALA A 61 -6.38 -9.67 -16.59
C ALA A 61 -6.47 -11.10 -17.19
N ASP A 62 -6.96 -12.07 -16.44
CA ASP A 62 -7.18 -13.45 -16.85
C ASP A 62 -8.63 -13.77 -17.24
N GLY A 63 -9.53 -12.75 -17.29
CA GLY A 63 -10.95 -12.93 -17.63
C GLY A 63 -11.84 -13.39 -16.48
N THR A 64 -11.32 -13.50 -15.26
CA THR A 64 -12.12 -13.85 -14.08
C THR A 64 -13.10 -12.72 -13.73
N LEU A 65 -14.34 -13.05 -13.46
CA LEU A 65 -15.36 -12.08 -13.04
C LEU A 65 -15.10 -11.62 -11.61
N ILE A 66 -15.52 -10.37 -11.30
CA ILE A 66 -15.51 -9.88 -9.93
C ILE A 66 -16.35 -10.79 -9.04
N GLU A 67 -15.76 -11.24 -7.94
CA GLU A 67 -16.50 -11.93 -6.90
C GLU A 67 -17.22 -10.92 -6.00
N TYR A 68 -18.40 -11.31 -5.53
CA TYR A 68 -19.20 -10.54 -4.57
C TYR A 68 -19.44 -11.38 -3.32
N THR A 69 -19.47 -10.71 -2.16
CA THR A 69 -19.95 -11.34 -0.93
C THR A 69 -21.46 -11.61 -1.03
N GLY A 70 -22.02 -12.42 -0.14
CA GLY A 70 -23.47 -12.66 -0.08
C GLY A 70 -24.31 -11.39 0.09
N ASN A 71 -23.71 -10.29 0.53
CA ASN A 71 -24.36 -8.96 0.65
C ASN A 71 -24.04 -8.02 -0.52
N GLN A 72 -23.61 -8.55 -1.66
CA GLN A 72 -23.33 -7.78 -2.89
C GLN A 72 -22.17 -6.78 -2.76
N VAL A 73 -21.25 -6.99 -1.82
CA VAL A 73 -20.03 -6.18 -1.72
C VAL A 73 -18.94 -6.81 -2.61
N ALA A 74 -18.40 -6.03 -3.54
CA ALA A 74 -17.35 -6.50 -4.43
C ALA A 74 -16.08 -6.86 -3.64
N VAL A 75 -15.46 -7.98 -4.01
CA VAL A 75 -14.23 -8.48 -3.39
C VAL A 75 -13.04 -8.03 -4.25
N PRO A 76 -12.13 -7.18 -3.75
CA PRO A 76 -10.93 -6.80 -4.49
C PRO A 76 -10.06 -8.02 -4.78
N GLN A 77 -9.61 -8.14 -6.02
CA GLN A 77 -8.73 -9.22 -6.46
C GLN A 77 -7.28 -8.95 -6.10
N ASN A 78 -6.93 -7.69 -6.05
CA ASN A 78 -5.58 -7.24 -5.71
C ASN A 78 -5.66 -6.18 -4.63
N TYR A 79 -4.64 -6.15 -3.80
CA TYR A 79 -4.39 -5.07 -2.85
C TYR A 79 -3.07 -4.40 -3.13
N PHE A 80 -3.01 -3.13 -2.82
CA PHE A 80 -1.80 -2.33 -2.99
C PHE A 80 -1.50 -1.48 -1.77
N MET A 81 -0.24 -1.08 -1.67
CA MET A 81 0.25 -0.14 -0.68
C MET A 81 1.34 0.71 -1.34
N ALA A 82 1.14 2.04 -1.38
CA ALA A 82 2.15 3.01 -1.78
C ALA A 82 2.70 3.68 -0.52
N VAL A 83 4.01 3.78 -0.41
CA VAL A 83 4.71 4.35 0.75
C VAL A 83 5.69 5.39 0.28
N LEU A 84 5.55 6.61 0.77
CA LEU A 84 6.49 7.71 0.59
C LEU A 84 7.14 8.04 1.92
N SER A 85 8.46 8.06 1.97
CA SER A 85 9.23 8.50 3.12
C SER A 85 9.85 9.86 2.84
N LEU A 86 9.61 10.79 3.72
CA LEU A 86 10.26 12.09 3.79
C LEU A 86 11.22 12.10 4.98
N LYS A 87 12.51 12.25 4.72
CA LYS A 87 13.50 12.61 5.73
C LYS A 87 13.59 14.13 5.76
N GLY A 88 13.09 14.73 6.83
CA GLY A 88 13.05 16.18 6.99
C GLY A 88 14.43 16.79 7.31
N GLY A 89 14.50 18.11 7.28
CA GLY A 89 15.72 18.87 7.58
C GLY A 89 15.98 19.97 6.57
N ALA A 90 17.18 20.54 6.58
CA ALA A 90 17.59 21.62 5.69
C ALA A 90 17.66 21.17 4.20
N SER A 91 17.88 19.90 3.96
CA SER A 91 17.87 19.26 2.64
C SER A 91 16.97 18.03 2.69
N PRO A 92 15.65 18.19 2.49
CA PRO A 92 14.71 17.09 2.53
C PRO A 92 15.05 16.00 1.50
N GLN A 93 14.94 14.74 1.90
CA GLN A 93 15.16 13.60 1.02
C GLN A 93 13.89 12.75 0.94
N TYR A 94 13.53 12.37 -0.25
CA TYR A 94 12.34 11.58 -0.53
C TYR A 94 12.75 10.22 -1.08
N LYS A 95 11.98 9.20 -0.76
CA LYS A 95 12.03 7.89 -1.41
C LYS A 95 10.66 7.25 -1.35
N ALA A 96 10.31 6.52 -2.39
CA ALA A 96 9.03 5.81 -2.45
C ALA A 96 9.21 4.33 -2.77
N ILE A 97 8.21 3.55 -2.43
CA ILE A 97 8.11 2.12 -2.74
C ILE A 97 6.64 1.72 -2.77
N ALA A 98 6.31 0.76 -3.60
CA ALA A 98 4.98 0.21 -3.64
C ALA A 98 4.97 -1.32 -3.50
N PHE A 99 3.81 -1.83 -3.10
CA PHE A 99 3.49 -3.24 -3.10
C PHE A 99 2.20 -3.47 -3.88
N TYR A 100 2.17 -4.51 -4.68
CA TYR A 100 0.98 -4.94 -5.39
C TYR A 100 0.87 -6.46 -5.32
N ILE A 101 -0.25 -6.96 -4.81
CA ILE A 101 -0.38 -8.37 -4.47
C ILE A 101 -1.81 -8.89 -4.71
N ASN A 102 -1.92 -10.06 -5.29
CA ASN A 102 -3.21 -10.73 -5.45
C ASN A 102 -3.74 -11.19 -4.10
N GLN A 103 -5.05 -11.08 -3.91
CA GLN A 103 -5.72 -11.60 -2.73
C GLN A 103 -5.91 -13.11 -2.83
N LYS A 104 -5.03 -13.87 -2.19
CA LYS A 104 -5.11 -15.33 -2.07
C LYS A 104 -4.40 -15.83 -0.83
N THR A 105 -4.51 -17.12 -0.55
CA THR A 105 -3.71 -17.74 0.52
C THR A 105 -2.26 -17.91 0.07
N TYR A 106 -1.34 -17.53 0.94
CA TYR A 106 0.10 -17.71 0.76
C TYR A 106 0.64 -18.62 1.87
N SER A 107 1.20 -19.77 1.50
CA SER A 107 1.77 -20.74 2.44
C SER A 107 3.18 -20.33 2.92
N SER A 108 3.95 -19.71 2.04
CA SER A 108 5.29 -19.18 2.34
C SER A 108 5.63 -18.15 1.27
N SER A 109 5.72 -16.88 1.65
CA SER A 109 6.11 -15.84 0.70
C SER A 109 6.76 -14.67 1.42
N SER A 110 7.79 -14.09 0.81
CA SER A 110 8.39 -12.85 1.27
C SER A 110 7.69 -11.66 0.62
N ILE A 111 7.44 -10.61 1.40
CA ILE A 111 6.89 -9.34 0.90
C ILE A 111 7.78 -8.72 -0.18
N ASN A 112 9.08 -9.04 -0.20
CA ASN A 112 10.04 -8.56 -1.19
C ASN A 112 9.73 -8.98 -2.63
N ASN A 113 8.90 -10.01 -2.81
CA ASN A 113 8.48 -10.50 -4.13
C ASN A 113 7.37 -9.65 -4.75
N TYR A 114 6.75 -8.76 -3.98
CA TYR A 114 5.60 -7.95 -4.38
C TYR A 114 5.90 -6.46 -4.43
N VAL A 115 7.18 -6.12 -4.33
CA VAL A 115 7.67 -4.74 -4.42
C VAL A 115 7.73 -4.31 -5.87
N ILE A 116 7.17 -3.14 -6.15
CA ILE A 116 7.17 -2.47 -7.44
C ILE A 116 7.49 -0.98 -7.28
N SER A 117 7.70 -0.25 -8.37
CA SER A 117 7.79 1.21 -8.35
C SER A 117 6.41 1.86 -8.20
N ILE A 118 6.38 3.15 -7.91
CA ILE A 118 5.12 3.92 -7.90
C ILE A 118 4.56 3.98 -9.32
N ASP A 119 5.36 4.32 -10.34
CA ASP A 119 4.95 4.31 -11.76
C ASP A 119 4.28 2.99 -12.17
N GLU A 120 4.86 1.86 -11.76
CA GLU A 120 4.26 0.55 -12.05
C GLU A 120 2.93 0.35 -11.32
N LEU A 121 2.80 0.85 -10.09
CA LEU A 121 1.55 0.81 -9.35
C LEU A 121 0.49 1.70 -10.01
N GLU A 122 0.84 2.87 -10.50
CA GLU A 122 -0.04 3.78 -11.22
C GLU A 122 -0.58 3.17 -12.50
N GLN A 123 0.29 2.55 -13.28
CA GLN A 123 -0.12 1.79 -14.48
C GLN A 123 -1.12 0.67 -14.14
N LYS A 124 -0.96 0.01 -12.99
CA LYS A 124 -1.85 -1.06 -12.55
C LYS A 124 -3.17 -0.57 -11.99
N THR A 125 -3.19 0.59 -11.34
CA THR A 125 -4.37 1.11 -10.61
C THR A 125 -5.13 2.19 -11.36
N GLY A 126 -4.45 2.92 -12.24
CA GLY A 126 -4.98 4.13 -12.89
C GLY A 126 -5.08 5.32 -11.93
N LEU A 127 -4.44 5.24 -10.76
CA LEU A 127 -4.37 6.31 -9.78
C LEU A 127 -3.05 7.04 -9.91
N ASP A 128 -3.05 8.32 -9.62
CA ASP A 128 -1.89 9.20 -9.54
C ASP A 128 -1.53 9.37 -8.06
N PHE A 129 -0.38 8.83 -7.65
CA PHE A 129 0.07 8.86 -6.27
C PHE A 129 1.04 10.02 -6.05
N PHE A 130 0.95 10.62 -4.87
CA PHE A 130 1.88 11.67 -4.42
C PHE A 130 1.92 12.93 -5.30
N HIS A 131 0.93 13.17 -6.16
CA HIS A 131 0.77 14.29 -7.09
C HIS A 131 0.91 15.70 -6.48
N ASN A 132 1.01 15.81 -5.16
CA ASN A 132 1.29 17.08 -4.48
C ASN A 132 2.78 17.35 -4.28
N LEU A 133 3.66 16.44 -4.70
CA LEU A 133 5.09 16.69 -4.74
C LEU A 133 5.44 17.63 -5.92
N PRO A 134 6.53 18.40 -5.83
CA PRO A 134 7.07 19.04 -7.02
C PRO A 134 7.43 18.01 -8.09
N ASP A 135 7.06 18.28 -9.35
CA ASP A 135 7.20 17.35 -10.49
C ASP A 135 8.57 16.67 -10.59
N ASN A 136 9.64 17.41 -10.31
CA ASN A 136 10.99 16.85 -10.37
C ASN A 136 11.28 15.84 -9.26
N ILE A 137 10.67 16.00 -8.08
CA ILE A 137 10.79 15.05 -6.96
C ILE A 137 9.87 13.86 -7.19
N GLU A 138 8.64 14.13 -7.60
CA GLU A 138 7.65 13.11 -7.94
C GLU A 138 8.21 12.13 -8.96
N ASN A 139 8.61 12.63 -10.14
CA ASN A 139 9.21 11.81 -11.18
C ASN A 139 10.43 10.99 -10.72
N GLU A 140 11.28 11.55 -9.84
CA GLU A 140 12.46 10.84 -9.31
C GLU A 140 12.06 9.68 -8.41
N VAL A 141 11.11 9.87 -7.50
CA VAL A 141 10.76 8.85 -6.50
C VAL A 141 9.84 7.77 -7.04
N GLU A 142 9.14 8.03 -8.14
CA GLU A 142 8.15 7.12 -8.72
C GLU A 142 8.77 6.12 -9.69
N GLN A 143 9.80 6.53 -10.43
CA GLN A 143 10.44 5.72 -11.46
C GLN A 143 11.14 4.47 -10.92
N SER A 144 11.71 4.57 -9.71
CA SER A 144 12.56 3.50 -9.19
C SER A 144 12.55 3.40 -7.67
N TYR A 145 12.94 2.24 -7.19
CA TYR A 145 13.14 1.98 -5.76
C TYR A 145 14.40 1.13 -5.55
N ASN A 146 14.97 1.25 -4.36
CA ASN A 146 16.04 0.38 -3.91
C ASN A 146 15.59 -0.36 -2.64
N LYS A 147 15.45 -1.67 -2.69
CA LYS A 147 14.98 -2.49 -1.56
C LYS A 147 15.84 -2.32 -0.31
N SER A 148 17.15 -2.19 -0.47
CA SER A 148 18.08 -2.03 0.66
C SER A 148 17.81 -0.76 1.47
N ASP A 149 17.33 0.31 0.84
CA ASP A 149 16.99 1.57 1.53
C ASP A 149 15.78 1.42 2.45
N TRP A 150 14.99 0.38 2.23
CA TRP A 150 13.82 0.02 3.01
C TRP A 150 14.07 -1.16 3.96
N GLY A 151 15.28 -1.72 3.95
CA GLY A 151 15.62 -2.91 4.73
C GLY A 151 14.80 -4.14 4.34
N LEU A 152 14.61 -4.31 3.02
CA LEU A 152 13.90 -5.42 2.38
C LEU A 152 14.89 -6.37 1.71
#